data_548208e2636c256a23bff1ab6654334d
#
_entry.id   548208e2636c256a23bff1ab6654334d
#
_cell.length_a   1.000
_cell.length_b   1.000
_cell.length_c   1.000
_cell.angle_alpha   90.00
_cell.angle_beta   90.00
_cell.angle_gamma   90.00
#
_symmetry.space_group_name_H-M   'P 1'
#
loop_
_entity.id
_entity.type
_entity.pdbx_description
1 polymer ?
#
loop_
_entity_poly.entity_id
_entity_poly.type
_entity_poly.pdbx_seq_one_letter_code
_entity_poly.pdbx_strand_id
1 'polypeptide(L)'
;MTKFPILIYNTKNVKNVFVPPPAPPSPFEKVAGWDAIQAGYKQALRGQRKFTREAVEYDLLSEVNNVDLWRSLQKIDAATWAPEEYAPGKYRHRIITEPKERSLHIPPLRDKIVQLVIHEELQNIYRPVFVERSFACQYGKGPIRAAFNVQHDMRVARMLYGDEAEVIKIDVKKFFYSIDRRVLKKLLAKRFKKLKKKHPDLYRDFLRFYRLLCKVIDSSPEGETGIPLGNVSSQDFANIYLNELDQFCIRYLGVKFYTRYMDDVVIIAPNKEIAREWLGQIKAFLRERLHLETNQKTKIFKLRQGVNAYGFKIKATHMMLRTESKRREKRRIKKMAEKLKNGEIKKAAVVQAVNSWLGFARWACAYNLAKKIFAPYRFIKVEGVLPYGAISRNRQARRVLQQRLYPQKADKALAA
;
A
#
# COMPACT_ATOMS: atom_id res chain seq x y z
N MET A 1 24.58 -8.58 -0.53
CA MET A 1 25.92 -8.10 -0.22
C MET A 1 26.30 -8.66 1.14
N THR A 2 27.08 -9.70 1.14
CA THR A 2 27.66 -10.36 2.32
C THR A 2 28.74 -9.44 2.88
N LYS A 3 28.52 -8.91 4.10
CA LYS A 3 29.53 -8.11 4.80
C LYS A 3 30.66 -9.05 5.25
N PHE A 4 31.86 -8.83 4.75
CA PHE A 4 33.07 -9.51 5.22
C PHE A 4 33.35 -9.09 6.67
N PRO A 5 33.92 -9.98 7.51
CA PRO A 5 34.32 -9.67 8.87
C PRO A 5 35.49 -8.67 8.88
N ILE A 6 35.40 -7.67 9.73
CA ILE A 6 36.51 -6.72 9.96
C ILE A 6 37.56 -7.42 10.81
N LEU A 7 38.73 -7.66 10.25
CA LEU A 7 39.91 -8.14 10.96
C LEU A 7 40.61 -6.96 11.65
N ILE A 8 40.56 -6.90 12.97
CA ILE A 8 41.37 -5.96 13.75
C ILE A 8 42.68 -6.65 14.12
N TYR A 9 43.79 -6.16 13.55
CA TYR A 9 45.13 -6.66 13.85
C TYR A 9 45.67 -5.96 15.11
N ASN A 10 46.00 -6.72 16.13
CA ASN A 10 46.77 -6.26 17.28
C ASN A 10 48.21 -6.74 17.14
N THR A 11 49.15 -5.79 17.05
CA THR A 11 50.56 -6.00 16.65
C THR A 11 51.47 -6.59 17.72
N LYS A 12 50.98 -7.03 18.87
CA LYS A 12 51.84 -7.56 19.92
C LYS A 12 51.59 -9.01 20.41
N ASN A 13 50.56 -9.67 19.98
CA ASN A 13 50.42 -11.13 20.14
C ASN A 13 49.29 -11.64 19.24
N VAL A 14 49.62 -12.28 18.15
CA VAL A 14 48.68 -12.78 17.12
C VAL A 14 47.95 -14.00 17.65
N LYS A 15 46.88 -13.81 18.39
CA LYS A 15 45.76 -14.76 18.39
C LYS A 15 44.66 -14.10 17.62
N ASN A 16 44.28 -14.68 16.49
CA ASN A 16 43.09 -14.27 15.74
C ASN A 16 41.87 -14.35 16.65
N VAL A 17 41.46 -13.22 17.22
CA VAL A 17 40.23 -13.13 17.99
C VAL A 17 39.12 -13.04 16.94
N PHE A 18 38.39 -14.11 16.75
CA PHE A 18 37.17 -14.10 15.97
C PHE A 18 36.16 -13.23 16.72
N VAL A 19 35.94 -12.01 16.25
CA VAL A 19 34.82 -11.17 16.70
C VAL A 19 33.62 -11.59 15.85
N PRO A 20 32.62 -12.27 16.42
CA PRO A 20 31.43 -12.62 15.66
C PRO A 20 30.77 -11.33 15.15
N PRO A 21 30.13 -11.38 13.96
CA PRO A 21 29.39 -10.23 13.47
C PRO A 21 28.36 -9.81 14.52
N PRO A 22 28.13 -8.51 14.70
CA PRO A 22 27.16 -8.03 15.68
C PRO A 22 25.80 -8.69 15.42
N ALA A 23 25.12 -9.06 16.49
CA ALA A 23 23.78 -9.64 16.41
C ALA A 23 22.87 -8.74 15.56
N PRO A 24 21.96 -9.30 14.74
CA PRO A 24 21.03 -8.49 13.96
C PRO A 24 20.22 -7.59 14.90
N PRO A 25 19.99 -6.32 14.52
CA PRO A 25 19.29 -5.37 15.39
C PRO A 25 17.89 -5.88 15.75
N SER A 26 17.49 -5.68 16.99
CA SER A 26 16.17 -6.03 17.50
C SER A 26 15.05 -5.27 16.74
N PRO A 27 13.79 -5.73 16.80
CA PRO A 27 12.67 -5.02 16.17
C PRO A 27 12.52 -3.58 16.66
N PHE A 28 12.82 -3.29 17.90
CA PHE A 28 12.77 -1.93 18.41
C PHE A 28 13.97 -1.09 17.95
N GLU A 29 15.16 -1.64 17.88
CA GLU A 29 16.34 -0.96 17.34
C GLU A 29 16.22 -0.64 15.85
N LYS A 30 15.54 -1.51 15.07
CA LYS A 30 15.21 -1.23 13.67
C LYS A 30 14.30 -0.02 13.46
N VAL A 31 13.60 0.41 14.50
CA VAL A 31 12.70 1.57 14.48
C VAL A 31 13.29 2.76 15.25
N ALA A 32 13.88 2.52 16.39
CA ALA A 32 14.37 3.55 17.31
C ALA A 32 15.92 3.68 17.33
N GLY A 33 16.62 2.87 16.55
CA GLY A 33 18.07 2.97 16.38
C GLY A 33 18.47 4.22 15.59
N TRP A 34 19.68 4.74 15.83
CA TRP A 34 20.20 5.91 15.17
C TRP A 34 20.18 5.80 13.63
N ASP A 35 20.65 4.67 13.08
CA ASP A 35 20.71 4.43 11.64
C ASP A 35 19.29 4.41 11.01
N ALA A 36 18.31 3.87 11.72
CA ALA A 36 16.92 3.86 11.30
C ALA A 36 16.36 5.29 11.19
N ILE A 37 16.60 6.12 12.19
CA ILE A 37 16.17 7.53 12.21
C ILE A 37 16.84 8.30 11.06
N GLN A 38 18.14 8.12 10.84
CA GLN A 38 18.83 8.75 9.72
C GLN A 38 18.30 8.30 8.37
N ALA A 39 17.98 7.03 8.19
CA ALA A 39 17.35 6.49 6.98
C ALA A 39 15.95 7.09 6.78
N GLY A 40 15.13 7.11 7.82
CA GLY A 40 13.79 7.71 7.83
C GLY A 40 13.82 9.21 7.49
N TYR A 41 14.76 9.95 8.06
CA TYR A 41 14.96 11.37 7.78
C TYR A 41 15.29 11.61 6.29
N LYS A 42 16.29 10.91 5.74
CA LYS A 42 16.65 10.98 4.32
C LYS A 42 15.45 10.62 3.42
N GLN A 43 14.65 9.64 3.82
CA GLN A 43 13.46 9.25 3.08
C GLN A 43 12.33 10.29 3.19
N ALA A 44 12.15 10.91 4.36
CA ALA A 44 11.14 11.94 4.58
C ALA A 44 11.35 13.17 3.69
N LEU A 45 12.60 13.52 3.40
CA LEU A 45 12.96 14.65 2.52
C LEU A 45 12.83 14.33 1.03
N ARG A 46 13.03 13.09 0.58
CA ARG A 46 13.04 12.70 -0.84
C ARG A 46 11.78 13.03 -1.63
N GLY A 47 10.63 13.15 -1.02
CA GLY A 47 9.35 13.40 -1.69
C GLY A 47 8.94 14.86 -1.73
N GLN A 48 9.71 15.77 -1.16
CA GLN A 48 9.33 17.16 -1.04
C GLN A 48 9.79 17.94 -2.29
N ARG A 49 8.85 18.26 -3.19
CA ARG A 49 9.12 19.05 -4.41
C ARG A 49 9.55 20.50 -4.15
N LYS A 50 9.21 21.05 -2.99
CA LYS A 50 9.70 22.33 -2.46
C LYS A 50 9.84 22.14 -0.98
N PHE A 51 10.93 22.60 -0.42
CA PHE A 51 11.09 22.62 1.02
C PHE A 51 9.96 23.45 1.63
N THR A 52 9.12 22.79 2.40
CA THR A 52 8.18 23.52 3.26
C THR A 52 9.01 24.25 4.32
N ARG A 53 8.50 25.36 4.87
CA ARG A 53 9.18 26.08 5.94
C ARG A 53 9.60 25.13 7.09
N GLU A 54 8.71 24.28 7.51
CA GLU A 54 8.98 23.25 8.52
C GLU A 54 10.12 22.29 8.12
N ALA A 55 10.18 21.86 6.85
CA ALA A 55 11.25 20.98 6.39
C ALA A 55 12.61 21.69 6.36
N VAL A 56 12.64 22.97 5.98
CA VAL A 56 13.86 23.78 6.00
C VAL A 56 14.32 24.02 7.43
N GLU A 57 13.42 24.42 8.32
CA GLU A 57 13.71 24.63 9.75
C GLU A 57 14.24 23.35 10.43
N TYR A 58 13.62 22.19 10.12
CA TYR A 58 14.07 20.90 10.63
C TYR A 58 15.44 20.51 10.08
N ASP A 59 15.68 20.73 8.77
CA ASP A 59 16.91 20.36 8.08
C ASP A 59 18.12 21.20 8.56
N LEU A 60 17.91 22.49 8.81
CA LEU A 60 18.95 23.39 9.37
C LEU A 60 19.49 22.90 10.72
N LEU A 61 18.65 22.27 11.54
CA LEU A 61 19.00 21.75 12.86
C LEU A 61 18.89 20.23 12.91
N SER A 62 19.08 19.56 11.77
CA SER A 62 18.76 18.13 11.63
C SER A 62 19.55 17.23 12.57
N GLU A 63 20.80 17.55 12.88
CA GLU A 63 21.61 16.78 13.81
C GLU A 63 21.01 16.83 15.22
N VAL A 64 20.69 18.03 15.72
CA VAL A 64 20.06 18.21 17.03
C VAL A 64 18.68 17.57 17.07
N ASN A 65 17.84 17.87 16.07
CA ASN A 65 16.49 17.35 15.98
C ASN A 65 16.45 15.81 15.93
N ASN A 66 17.38 15.18 15.20
CA ASN A 66 17.46 13.73 15.12
C ASN A 66 18.00 13.09 16.41
N VAL A 67 18.94 13.76 17.10
CA VAL A 67 19.42 13.31 18.42
C VAL A 67 18.29 13.39 19.45
N ASP A 68 17.52 14.47 19.48
CA ASP A 68 16.40 14.63 20.40
C ASP A 68 15.29 13.61 20.11
N LEU A 69 15.00 13.36 18.83
CA LEU A 69 14.07 12.31 18.42
C LEU A 69 14.57 10.94 18.89
N TRP A 70 15.82 10.60 18.63
CA TRP A 70 16.42 9.36 19.06
C TRP A 70 16.36 9.18 20.59
N ARG A 71 16.78 10.18 21.36
CA ARG A 71 16.73 10.16 22.84
C ARG A 71 15.29 9.93 23.33
N SER A 72 14.31 10.63 22.77
CA SER A 72 12.91 10.48 23.16
C SER A 72 12.35 9.07 22.87
N LEU A 73 12.77 8.45 21.76
CA LEU A 73 12.41 7.07 21.43
C LEU A 73 13.07 6.08 22.38
N GLN A 74 14.36 6.30 22.75
CA GLN A 74 15.06 5.43 23.71
C GLN A 74 14.39 5.40 25.09
N LYS A 75 13.71 6.48 25.50
CA LYS A 75 12.97 6.56 26.76
C LYS A 75 11.68 5.73 26.78
N ILE A 76 11.21 5.20 25.65
CA ILE A 76 10.06 4.30 25.62
C ILE A 76 10.44 3.00 26.32
N ASP A 77 9.83 2.74 27.46
CA ASP A 77 10.00 1.51 28.22
C ASP A 77 8.78 0.58 28.05
N ALA A 78 8.95 -0.70 28.37
CA ALA A 78 7.90 -1.70 28.25
C ALA A 78 6.84 -1.60 29.36
N ALA A 79 7.22 -1.12 30.54
CA ALA A 79 6.39 -1.15 31.75
C ALA A 79 6.04 0.25 32.28
N THR A 80 6.95 1.22 32.15
CA THR A 80 6.84 2.53 32.81
C THR A 80 6.65 3.67 31.80
N TRP A 81 6.01 4.75 32.23
CA TRP A 81 5.89 6.00 31.48
C TRP A 81 6.99 6.97 31.90
N ALA A 82 7.78 7.44 30.94
CA ALA A 82 8.76 8.49 31.17
C ALA A 82 8.21 9.84 30.66
N PRO A 83 8.33 10.94 31.42
CA PRO A 83 7.79 12.25 31.04
C PRO A 83 8.28 12.75 29.67
N GLU A 84 9.52 12.42 29.32
CA GLU A 84 10.16 12.89 28.09
C GLU A 84 10.24 11.83 26.99
N GLU A 85 9.44 10.76 27.10
CA GLU A 85 9.39 9.77 26.02
C GLU A 85 8.71 10.33 24.77
N TYR A 86 9.00 9.75 23.62
CA TYR A 86 8.39 10.16 22.37
C TYR A 86 6.86 10.22 22.45
N ALA A 87 6.32 11.38 22.10
CA ALA A 87 4.89 11.61 21.89
C ALA A 87 4.68 12.25 20.53
N PRO A 88 3.71 11.73 19.72
CA PRO A 88 3.35 12.33 18.45
C PRO A 88 2.85 13.78 18.63
N GLY A 89 3.25 14.65 17.70
CA GLY A 89 2.83 16.04 17.68
C GLY A 89 1.45 16.25 17.06
N LYS A 90 0.99 17.50 17.04
CA LYS A 90 -0.30 17.88 16.48
C LYS A 90 -0.30 17.79 14.96
N TYR A 91 -1.35 17.19 14.41
CA TYR A 91 -1.57 17.11 12.97
C TYR A 91 -1.99 18.45 12.39
N ARG A 92 -1.51 18.74 11.17
CA ARG A 92 -2.07 19.81 10.34
C ARG A 92 -3.19 19.22 9.48
N HIS A 93 -4.31 19.93 9.42
CA HIS A 93 -5.46 19.51 8.63
C HIS A 93 -5.42 20.13 7.23
N ARG A 94 -5.71 19.32 6.19
CA ARG A 94 -5.85 19.76 4.82
C ARG A 94 -6.97 19.01 4.11
N ILE A 95 -7.86 19.74 3.45
CA ILE A 95 -8.90 19.15 2.61
C ILE A 95 -8.37 19.06 1.18
N ILE A 96 -8.51 17.88 0.57
CA ILE A 96 -8.31 17.65 -0.85
C ILE A 96 -9.66 17.37 -1.50
N THR A 97 -9.93 17.96 -2.67
CA THR A 97 -11.23 17.86 -3.35
C THR A 97 -11.23 16.89 -4.54
N GLU A 98 -10.06 16.55 -5.07
CA GLU A 98 -9.92 15.64 -6.22
C GLU A 98 -9.23 14.32 -5.83
N PRO A 99 -9.73 13.17 -6.30
CA PRO A 99 -10.95 12.91 -7.10
C PRO A 99 -12.25 12.92 -6.28
N LYS A 100 -12.16 13.01 -4.97
CA LYS A 100 -13.22 13.15 -3.97
C LYS A 100 -12.70 13.97 -2.82
N GLU A 101 -13.59 14.70 -2.17
CA GLU A 101 -13.26 15.39 -0.94
C GLU A 101 -12.79 14.42 0.14
N ARG A 102 -11.63 14.71 0.70
CA ARG A 102 -11.01 13.95 1.79
C ARG A 102 -10.30 14.89 2.75
N SER A 103 -10.50 14.65 4.01
CA SER A 103 -9.72 15.26 5.09
C SER A 103 -8.39 14.52 5.23
N LEU A 104 -7.28 15.23 5.06
CA LEU A 104 -5.94 14.70 5.31
C LEU A 104 -5.40 15.28 6.61
N HIS A 105 -4.83 14.42 7.41
CA HIS A 105 -4.10 14.78 8.62
C HIS A 105 -2.60 14.59 8.35
N ILE A 106 -1.88 15.70 8.28
CA ILE A 106 -0.45 15.73 7.94
C ILE A 106 0.32 15.79 9.26
N PRO A 107 1.10 14.74 9.59
CA PRO A 107 1.93 14.73 10.78
C PRO A 107 3.10 15.72 10.63
N PRO A 108 3.67 16.23 11.74
CA PRO A 108 4.96 16.92 11.73
C PRO A 108 6.05 16.09 11.09
N LEU A 109 7.10 16.73 10.56
CA LEU A 109 8.20 16.03 9.89
C LEU A 109 8.89 15.02 10.81
N ARG A 110 9.06 15.38 12.10
CA ARG A 110 9.57 14.50 13.14
C ARG A 110 8.79 13.18 13.23
N ASP A 111 7.46 13.28 13.24
CA ASP A 111 6.59 12.10 13.33
C ASP A 111 6.55 11.33 12.01
N LYS A 112 6.65 12.02 10.88
CA LYS A 112 6.76 11.37 9.56
C LYS A 112 8.01 10.48 9.49
N ILE A 113 9.13 10.90 10.09
CA ILE A 113 10.34 10.08 10.21
C ILE A 113 10.02 8.78 10.96
N VAL A 114 9.41 8.89 12.14
CA VAL A 114 9.02 7.74 12.97
C VAL A 114 8.06 6.81 12.22
N GLN A 115 7.09 7.37 11.51
CA GLN A 115 6.13 6.55 10.75
C GLN A 115 6.77 5.82 9.57
N LEU A 116 7.80 6.37 8.94
CA LEU A 116 8.53 5.71 7.86
C LEU A 116 9.32 4.50 8.37
N VAL A 117 10.01 4.63 9.50
CA VAL A 117 10.74 3.50 10.09
C VAL A 117 9.79 2.43 10.66
N ILE A 118 8.65 2.85 11.24
CA ILE A 118 7.57 1.93 11.64
C ILE A 118 7.04 1.14 10.42
N HIS A 119 6.82 1.81 9.30
CA HIS A 119 6.36 1.17 8.06
C HIS A 119 7.29 0.05 7.63
N GLU A 120 8.60 0.31 7.55
CA GLU A 120 9.59 -0.70 7.16
C GLU A 120 9.53 -1.94 8.07
N GLU A 121 9.50 -1.75 9.39
CA GLU A 121 9.47 -2.89 10.31
C GLU A 121 8.10 -3.60 10.33
N LEU A 122 6.99 -2.90 10.18
CA LEU A 122 5.68 -3.54 10.02
C LEU A 122 5.61 -4.37 8.73
N GLN A 123 6.21 -3.91 7.62
CA GLN A 123 6.32 -4.70 6.40
C GLN A 123 7.12 -6.00 6.65
N ASN A 124 8.25 -5.93 7.38
CA ASN A 124 9.04 -7.11 7.72
C ASN A 124 8.24 -8.12 8.57
N ILE A 125 7.51 -7.63 9.58
CA ILE A 125 6.74 -8.46 10.50
C ILE A 125 5.51 -9.09 9.84
N TYR A 126 4.80 -8.33 8.98
CA TYR A 126 3.50 -8.75 8.47
C TYR A 126 3.50 -9.32 7.06
N ARG A 127 4.51 -9.02 6.22
CA ARG A 127 4.62 -9.58 4.87
C ARG A 127 4.49 -11.10 4.82
N PRO A 128 5.08 -11.89 5.75
CA PRO A 128 4.90 -13.35 5.76
C PRO A 128 3.49 -13.80 6.19
N VAL A 129 2.67 -12.90 6.73
CA VAL A 129 1.32 -13.19 7.25
C VAL A 129 0.23 -12.79 6.27
N PHE A 130 0.48 -11.76 5.48
CA PHE A 130 -0.48 -11.29 4.48
C PHE A 130 -0.68 -12.34 3.39
N VAL A 131 -1.93 -12.49 2.99
CA VAL A 131 -2.25 -13.36 1.86
C VAL A 131 -1.65 -12.82 0.56
N GLU A 132 -1.25 -13.70 -0.36
CA GLU A 132 -0.68 -13.31 -1.66
C GLU A 132 -1.64 -12.41 -2.43
N ARG A 133 -2.94 -12.62 -2.27
CA ARG A 133 -4.04 -11.94 -2.97
C ARG A 133 -4.47 -10.60 -2.37
N SER A 134 -3.71 -10.08 -1.41
CA SER A 134 -3.78 -8.68 -0.93
C SER A 134 -2.70 -7.86 -1.64
N PHE A 135 -3.10 -6.75 -2.31
CA PHE A 135 -2.24 -6.04 -3.26
C PHE A 135 -1.90 -4.60 -2.88
N ALA A 136 -2.51 -4.03 -1.86
CA ALA A 136 -2.27 -2.65 -1.48
C ALA A 136 -1.05 -2.49 -0.58
N CYS A 137 -0.26 -1.44 -0.80
CA CYS A 137 0.83 -1.00 0.07
C CYS A 137 1.80 -2.12 0.48
N GLN A 138 2.20 -2.96 -0.45
CA GLN A 138 3.18 -4.02 -0.30
C GLN A 138 4.18 -3.96 -1.44
N TYR A 139 5.46 -4.25 -1.16
CA TYR A 139 6.52 -4.26 -2.17
C TYR A 139 6.19 -5.20 -3.34
N GLY A 140 6.41 -4.69 -4.54
CA GLY A 140 6.19 -5.44 -5.78
C GLY A 140 4.71 -5.69 -6.10
N LYS A 141 3.75 -5.18 -5.34
CA LYS A 141 2.30 -5.26 -5.57
C LYS A 141 1.74 -3.89 -5.99
N GLY A 142 0.45 -3.78 -6.27
CA GLY A 142 -0.18 -2.53 -6.66
C GLY A 142 -1.49 -2.72 -7.41
N PRO A 143 -2.19 -1.63 -7.78
CA PRO A 143 -3.52 -1.70 -8.38
C PRO A 143 -3.52 -2.40 -9.75
N ILE A 144 -2.44 -2.27 -10.52
CA ILE A 144 -2.29 -2.92 -11.82
C ILE A 144 -2.19 -4.44 -11.66
N ARG A 145 -1.37 -4.92 -10.72
CA ARG A 145 -1.27 -6.35 -10.42
C ARG A 145 -2.59 -6.91 -9.91
N ALA A 146 -3.30 -6.17 -9.03
CA ALA A 146 -4.63 -6.55 -8.58
C ALA A 146 -5.61 -6.69 -9.75
N ALA A 147 -5.60 -5.74 -10.71
CA ALA A 147 -6.45 -5.80 -11.88
C ALA A 147 -6.16 -7.01 -12.77
N PHE A 148 -4.89 -7.34 -12.99
CA PHE A 148 -4.50 -8.54 -13.74
C PHE A 148 -4.87 -9.83 -13.00
N ASN A 149 -4.73 -9.86 -11.68
CA ASN A 149 -5.16 -11.01 -10.88
C ASN A 149 -6.66 -11.25 -11.03
N VAL A 150 -7.48 -10.19 -10.91
CA VAL A 150 -8.93 -10.30 -11.15
C VAL A 150 -9.23 -10.76 -12.56
N GLN A 151 -8.54 -10.24 -13.58
CA GLN A 151 -8.76 -10.67 -14.95
C GLN A 151 -8.41 -12.15 -15.17
N HIS A 152 -7.31 -12.61 -14.61
CA HIS A 152 -6.91 -14.01 -14.62
C HIS A 152 -7.99 -14.88 -13.95
N ASP A 153 -8.41 -14.51 -12.74
CA ASP A 153 -9.41 -15.22 -11.97
C ASP A 153 -10.76 -15.27 -12.71
N MET A 154 -11.17 -14.19 -13.37
CA MET A 154 -12.38 -14.17 -14.21
C MET A 154 -12.31 -15.14 -15.40
N ARG A 155 -11.12 -15.31 -16.00
CA ARG A 155 -10.93 -16.29 -17.09
C ARG A 155 -11.07 -17.72 -16.58
N VAL A 156 -10.38 -18.02 -15.49
CA VAL A 156 -10.40 -19.35 -14.89
C VAL A 156 -11.81 -19.67 -14.36
N ALA A 157 -12.43 -18.75 -13.64
CA ALA A 157 -13.79 -18.93 -13.14
C ALA A 157 -14.82 -19.14 -14.26
N ARG A 158 -14.67 -18.42 -15.39
CA ARG A 158 -15.54 -18.63 -16.56
C ARG A 158 -15.37 -20.03 -17.16
N MET A 159 -14.15 -20.57 -17.17
CA MET A 159 -13.90 -21.94 -17.63
C MET A 159 -14.47 -22.98 -16.68
N LEU A 160 -14.43 -22.73 -15.37
CA LEU A 160 -14.87 -23.69 -14.35
C LEU A 160 -16.39 -23.64 -14.07
N TYR A 161 -16.98 -22.45 -14.10
CA TYR A 161 -18.35 -22.19 -13.64
C TYR A 161 -19.28 -21.68 -14.75
N GLY A 162 -18.76 -21.43 -15.96
CA GLY A 162 -19.54 -20.96 -17.09
C GLY A 162 -20.22 -19.60 -16.83
N ASP A 163 -21.46 -19.48 -17.31
CA ASP A 163 -22.27 -18.26 -17.19
C ASP A 163 -22.94 -18.10 -15.81
N GLU A 164 -22.90 -19.14 -14.96
CA GLU A 164 -23.43 -19.09 -13.60
C GLU A 164 -22.51 -18.32 -12.63
N ALA A 165 -21.25 -18.15 -13.00
CA ALA A 165 -20.30 -17.44 -12.19
C ALA A 165 -20.76 -16.02 -11.84
N GLU A 166 -20.66 -15.68 -10.56
CA GLU A 166 -21.02 -14.38 -9.99
C GLU A 166 -19.83 -13.65 -9.42
N VAL A 167 -19.82 -12.34 -9.52
CA VAL A 167 -18.84 -11.46 -8.90
C VAL A 167 -19.47 -10.79 -7.68
N ILE A 168 -18.82 -10.94 -6.54
CA ILE A 168 -19.13 -10.17 -5.32
C ILE A 168 -18.12 -9.04 -5.26
N LYS A 169 -18.59 -7.80 -5.31
CA LYS A 169 -17.77 -6.63 -5.07
C LYS A 169 -18.14 -6.04 -3.71
N ILE A 170 -17.16 -5.93 -2.81
CA ILE A 170 -17.34 -5.38 -1.48
C ILE A 170 -16.61 -4.06 -1.39
N ASP A 171 -17.22 -3.06 -0.80
CA ASP A 171 -16.67 -1.74 -0.50
C ASP A 171 -17.08 -1.38 0.95
N VAL A 172 -16.10 -1.12 1.81
CA VAL A 172 -16.33 -0.82 3.23
C VAL A 172 -16.69 0.65 3.39
N LYS A 173 -17.69 0.94 4.23
CA LYS A 173 -18.17 2.29 4.49
C LYS A 173 -17.14 3.08 5.29
N LYS A 174 -16.65 4.21 4.73
CA LYS A 174 -15.70 5.13 5.40
C LYS A 174 -14.54 4.41 6.11
N PHE A 175 -13.93 3.41 5.48
CA PHE A 175 -13.06 2.42 6.10
C PHE A 175 -12.03 3.02 7.08
N PHE A 176 -11.18 3.98 6.66
CA PHE A 176 -10.16 4.57 7.52
C PHE A 176 -10.73 5.25 8.78
N TYR A 177 -11.92 5.84 8.68
CA TYR A 177 -12.62 6.49 9.80
C TYR A 177 -13.37 5.51 10.71
N SER A 178 -13.59 4.28 10.21
CA SER A 178 -14.38 3.26 10.93
C SER A 178 -13.50 2.21 11.64
N ILE A 179 -12.19 2.26 11.50
CA ILE A 179 -11.28 1.31 12.16
C ILE A 179 -11.39 1.49 13.68
N ASP A 180 -11.80 0.45 14.40
CA ASP A 180 -11.78 0.42 15.86
C ASP A 180 -10.33 0.23 16.34
N ARG A 181 -9.78 1.26 17.01
CA ARG A 181 -8.38 1.25 17.49
C ARG A 181 -8.15 0.18 18.55
N ARG A 182 -9.17 -0.18 19.36
CA ARG A 182 -9.07 -1.25 20.36
C ARG A 182 -8.89 -2.60 19.68
N VAL A 183 -9.68 -2.85 18.62
CA VAL A 183 -9.53 -4.07 17.81
C VAL A 183 -8.17 -4.08 17.12
N LEU A 184 -7.73 -2.98 16.52
CA LEU A 184 -6.42 -2.89 15.87
C LEU A 184 -5.28 -3.20 16.85
N LYS A 185 -5.29 -2.61 18.04
CA LYS A 185 -4.28 -2.88 19.10
C LYS A 185 -4.30 -4.35 19.54
N LYS A 186 -5.48 -4.97 19.67
CA LYS A 186 -5.61 -6.41 19.97
C LYS A 186 -4.98 -7.28 18.88
N LEU A 187 -5.17 -6.93 17.59
CA LEU A 187 -4.55 -7.65 16.48
C LEU A 187 -3.03 -7.55 16.48
N LEU A 188 -2.49 -6.36 16.75
CA LEU A 188 -1.06 -6.14 16.93
C LEU A 188 -0.52 -6.96 18.11
N ALA A 189 -1.17 -6.88 19.27
CA ALA A 189 -0.77 -7.65 20.46
C ALA A 189 -0.77 -9.17 20.21
N LYS A 190 -1.79 -9.69 19.52
CA LYS A 190 -1.88 -11.11 19.09
C LYS A 190 -0.67 -11.52 18.25
N ARG A 191 -0.21 -10.66 17.33
CA ARG A 191 0.96 -10.93 16.50
C ARG A 191 2.24 -10.92 17.31
N PHE A 192 2.45 -9.91 18.14
CA PHE A 192 3.64 -9.80 19.00
C PHE A 192 3.72 -10.92 20.03
N LYS A 193 2.58 -11.38 20.58
CA LYS A 193 2.54 -12.58 21.44
C LYS A 193 3.04 -13.85 20.71
N LYS A 194 2.72 -13.99 19.41
CA LYS A 194 3.27 -15.10 18.60
C LYS A 194 4.77 -14.96 18.35
N LEU A 195 5.24 -13.73 18.11
CA LEU A 195 6.67 -13.46 17.91
C LEU A 195 7.47 -13.70 19.19
N LYS A 196 6.93 -13.28 20.35
CA LYS A 196 7.53 -13.59 21.67
C LYS A 196 7.78 -15.08 21.85
N LYS A 197 6.83 -15.94 21.46
CA LYS A 197 7.00 -17.40 21.58
C LYS A 197 8.16 -17.94 20.73
N LYS A 198 8.46 -17.26 19.59
CA LYS A 198 9.55 -17.66 18.70
C LYS A 198 10.89 -17.05 19.10
N HIS A 199 10.89 -15.87 19.72
CA HIS A 199 12.04 -15.09 20.10
C HIS A 199 11.84 -14.53 21.50
N PRO A 200 11.97 -15.37 22.56
CA PRO A 200 11.72 -14.96 23.95
C PRO A 200 12.71 -13.89 24.43
N ASP A 201 13.92 -13.90 23.94
CA ASP A 201 15.00 -12.95 24.17
C ASP A 201 14.65 -11.52 23.74
N LEU A 202 13.85 -11.36 22.68
CA LEU A 202 13.43 -10.06 22.15
C LEU A 202 12.11 -9.55 22.73
N TYR A 203 11.61 -10.17 23.80
CA TYR A 203 10.28 -9.85 24.34
C TYR A 203 10.13 -8.39 24.76
N ARG A 204 11.12 -7.83 25.45
CA ARG A 204 11.11 -6.44 25.93
C ARG A 204 11.03 -5.47 24.75
N ASP A 205 11.77 -5.73 23.69
CA ASP A 205 11.78 -4.91 22.47
C ASP A 205 10.47 -4.98 21.70
N PHE A 206 9.84 -6.15 21.64
CA PHE A 206 8.49 -6.26 21.08
C PHE A 206 7.47 -5.46 21.89
N LEU A 207 7.58 -5.40 23.21
CA LEU A 207 6.69 -4.59 24.04
C LEU A 207 6.93 -3.08 23.83
N ARG A 208 8.19 -2.65 23.78
CA ARG A 208 8.55 -1.26 23.47
C ARG A 208 8.02 -0.84 22.09
N PHE A 209 8.19 -1.70 21.09
CA PHE A 209 7.67 -1.43 19.75
C PHE A 209 6.14 -1.38 19.74
N TYR A 210 5.46 -2.33 20.38
CA TYR A 210 4.01 -2.30 20.52
C TYR A 210 3.52 -1.02 21.18
N ARG A 211 4.19 -0.57 22.23
CA ARG A 211 3.85 0.69 22.91
C ARG A 211 4.00 1.91 21.99
N LEU A 212 5.08 1.97 21.21
CA LEU A 212 5.26 3.00 20.19
C LEU A 212 4.11 3.00 19.17
N LEU A 213 3.71 1.81 18.69
CA LEU A 213 2.57 1.69 17.78
C LEU A 213 1.27 2.18 18.42
N CYS A 214 1.02 1.86 19.69
CA CYS A 214 -0.15 2.35 20.42
C CYS A 214 -0.16 3.88 20.51
N LYS A 215 1.00 4.51 20.81
CA LYS A 215 1.11 5.98 20.82
C LYS A 215 0.76 6.61 19.46
N VAL A 216 1.24 6.03 18.37
CA VAL A 216 0.94 6.50 17.02
C VAL A 216 -0.53 6.28 16.65
N ILE A 217 -1.14 5.17 17.07
CA ILE A 217 -2.56 4.91 16.85
C ILE A 217 -3.43 5.89 17.66
N ASP A 218 -3.07 6.13 18.91
CA ASP A 218 -3.84 7.01 19.83
C ASP A 218 -3.70 8.49 19.49
N SER A 219 -2.64 8.89 18.77
CA SER A 219 -2.46 10.26 18.33
C SER A 219 -3.43 10.69 17.22
N SER A 220 -4.27 9.77 16.71
CA SER A 220 -5.25 10.10 15.69
C SER A 220 -6.20 11.20 16.17
N PRO A 221 -6.40 12.29 15.40
CA PRO A 221 -7.35 13.34 15.71
C PRO A 221 -8.82 12.94 15.50
N GLU A 222 -9.05 11.79 14.87
CA GLU A 222 -10.37 11.20 14.68
C GLU A 222 -10.87 10.64 16.02
N GLY A 223 -11.97 11.06 16.56
CA GLY A 223 -12.60 10.62 17.82
C GLY A 223 -12.10 9.30 18.46
N GLU A 224 -12.98 8.40 18.86
CA GLU A 224 -12.61 7.09 19.44
C GLU A 224 -12.27 6.03 18.37
N THR A 225 -12.74 6.20 17.16
CA THR A 225 -12.46 5.32 16.01
C THR A 225 -11.68 6.05 14.94
N GLY A 226 -11.17 5.32 13.98
CA GLY A 226 -10.46 5.86 12.83
C GLY A 226 -8.97 6.02 13.03
N ILE A 227 -8.26 6.00 11.90
CA ILE A 227 -6.83 6.28 11.77
C ILE A 227 -6.62 7.35 10.71
N PRO A 228 -5.63 8.25 10.87
CA PRO A 228 -5.53 9.44 10.03
C PRO A 228 -5.16 9.09 8.59
N LEU A 229 -5.91 9.66 7.63
CA LEU A 229 -5.52 9.71 6.24
C LEU A 229 -4.36 10.70 6.08
N GLY A 230 -3.23 10.24 5.56
CA GLY A 230 -2.01 11.03 5.38
C GLY A 230 -0.79 10.41 6.03
N ASN A 231 -0.97 9.54 7.01
CA ASN A 231 0.09 8.78 7.63
C ASN A 231 0.50 7.57 6.79
N VAL A 232 1.79 7.32 6.69
CA VAL A 232 2.32 6.12 6.01
C VAL A 232 1.92 4.86 6.79
N SER A 233 2.09 4.86 8.11
CA SER A 233 1.74 3.75 9.00
C SER A 233 0.25 3.40 8.99
N SER A 234 -0.65 4.35 8.68
CA SER A 234 -2.09 4.06 8.57
C SER A 234 -2.41 3.05 7.48
N GLN A 235 -1.61 2.99 6.42
CA GLN A 235 -1.80 2.00 5.35
C GLN A 235 -1.45 0.59 5.82
N ASP A 236 -0.43 0.45 6.69
CA ASP A 236 -0.07 -0.83 7.29
C ASP A 236 -1.13 -1.27 8.28
N PHE A 237 -1.59 -0.37 9.15
CA PHE A 237 -2.66 -0.64 10.10
C PHE A 237 -3.95 -1.08 9.39
N ALA A 238 -4.30 -0.42 8.28
CA ALA A 238 -5.44 -0.80 7.45
C ALA A 238 -5.30 -2.21 6.86
N ASN A 239 -4.10 -2.58 6.38
CA ASN A 239 -3.82 -3.92 5.87
C ASN A 239 -3.84 -4.97 6.98
N ILE A 240 -3.28 -4.68 8.15
CA ILE A 240 -3.29 -5.56 9.33
C ILE A 240 -4.73 -5.83 9.77
N TYR A 241 -5.56 -4.80 9.80
CA TYR A 241 -6.96 -4.88 10.18
C TYR A 241 -7.76 -5.78 9.25
N LEU A 242 -7.66 -5.57 7.94
CA LEU A 242 -8.39 -6.36 6.93
C LEU A 242 -7.74 -7.72 6.63
N ASN A 243 -6.53 -8.00 7.14
CA ASN A 243 -5.97 -9.35 7.01
C ASN A 243 -6.83 -10.41 7.73
N GLU A 244 -7.56 -10.06 8.78
CA GLU A 244 -8.51 -10.97 9.41
C GLU A 244 -9.65 -11.36 8.45
N LEU A 245 -10.15 -10.40 7.65
CA LEU A 245 -11.10 -10.68 6.56
C LEU A 245 -10.48 -11.56 5.48
N ASP A 246 -9.23 -11.28 5.06
CA ASP A 246 -8.52 -12.09 4.08
C ASP A 246 -8.42 -13.56 4.52
N GLN A 247 -8.03 -13.78 5.79
CA GLN A 247 -7.91 -15.12 6.38
C GLN A 247 -9.28 -15.79 6.48
N PHE A 248 -10.32 -15.05 6.86
CA PHE A 248 -11.69 -15.58 6.94
C PHE A 248 -12.18 -16.01 5.55
N CYS A 249 -12.06 -15.18 4.53
CA CYS A 249 -12.51 -15.52 3.18
C CYS A 249 -11.76 -16.73 2.61
N ILE A 250 -10.43 -16.76 2.76
CA ILE A 250 -9.62 -17.79 2.09
C ILE A 250 -9.61 -19.10 2.86
N ARG A 251 -9.47 -19.05 4.19
CA ARG A 251 -9.29 -20.25 5.01
C ARG A 251 -10.58 -20.83 5.57
N TYR A 252 -11.55 -19.98 5.93
CA TYR A 252 -12.80 -20.43 6.50
C TYR A 252 -13.87 -20.63 5.43
N LEU A 253 -14.11 -19.64 4.55
CA LEU A 253 -15.09 -19.76 3.47
C LEU A 253 -14.57 -20.56 2.26
N GLY A 254 -13.27 -20.86 2.17
CA GLY A 254 -12.68 -21.60 1.06
C GLY A 254 -12.73 -20.84 -0.28
N VAL A 255 -12.77 -19.50 -0.26
CA VAL A 255 -12.85 -18.68 -1.47
C VAL A 255 -11.60 -18.86 -2.31
N LYS A 256 -11.74 -19.43 -3.52
CA LYS A 256 -10.62 -19.67 -4.47
C LYS A 256 -10.21 -18.39 -5.20
N PHE A 257 -11.14 -17.55 -5.59
CA PHE A 257 -10.93 -16.35 -6.39
C PHE A 257 -11.19 -15.10 -5.54
N TYR A 258 -10.15 -14.64 -4.85
CA TYR A 258 -10.14 -13.51 -3.94
C TYR A 258 -9.13 -12.48 -4.40
N THR A 259 -9.47 -11.21 -4.38
CA THR A 259 -8.52 -10.10 -4.61
C THR A 259 -8.92 -8.91 -3.77
N ARG A 260 -8.00 -8.40 -2.96
CA ARG A 260 -8.20 -7.18 -2.18
C ARG A 260 -7.16 -6.11 -2.52
N TYR A 261 -7.62 -4.88 -2.67
CA TYR A 261 -6.79 -3.69 -2.71
C TYR A 261 -7.36 -2.65 -1.74
N MET A 262 -6.75 -2.48 -0.57
CA MET A 262 -7.31 -1.75 0.59
C MET A 262 -8.69 -2.31 0.95
N ASP A 263 -9.71 -1.44 0.97
CA ASP A 263 -11.11 -1.73 1.25
C ASP A 263 -11.91 -2.27 0.05
N ASP A 264 -11.33 -2.23 -1.15
CA ASP A 264 -11.96 -2.72 -2.40
C ASP A 264 -11.68 -4.21 -2.58
N VAL A 265 -12.66 -5.07 -2.29
CA VAL A 265 -12.56 -6.53 -2.40
C VAL A 265 -13.38 -7.04 -3.57
N VAL A 266 -12.78 -7.95 -4.34
CA VAL A 266 -13.43 -8.68 -5.45
C VAL A 266 -13.31 -10.17 -5.19
N ILE A 267 -14.45 -10.85 -5.18
CA ILE A 267 -14.57 -12.31 -5.03
C ILE A 267 -15.35 -12.84 -6.22
N ILE A 268 -15.04 -14.05 -6.70
CA ILE A 268 -15.83 -14.73 -7.72
C ILE A 268 -16.35 -16.03 -7.12
N ALA A 269 -17.67 -16.18 -7.15
CA ALA A 269 -18.39 -17.34 -6.66
C ALA A 269 -18.89 -18.22 -7.82
N PRO A 270 -19.08 -19.54 -7.60
CA PRO A 270 -19.56 -20.45 -8.61
C PRO A 270 -20.95 -20.11 -9.15
N ASN A 271 -21.85 -19.69 -8.28
CA ASN A 271 -23.25 -19.37 -8.58
C ASN A 271 -23.79 -18.27 -7.65
N LYS A 272 -25.03 -17.90 -7.84
CA LYS A 272 -25.71 -16.81 -7.12
C LYS A 272 -26.02 -17.17 -5.67
N GLU A 273 -26.34 -18.40 -5.39
CA GLU A 273 -26.68 -18.92 -4.07
C GLU A 273 -25.46 -18.83 -3.15
N ILE A 274 -24.34 -19.41 -3.56
CA ILE A 274 -23.04 -19.33 -2.86
C ILE A 274 -22.58 -17.88 -2.72
N ALA A 275 -22.77 -17.05 -3.75
CA ALA A 275 -22.41 -15.64 -3.68
C ALA A 275 -23.20 -14.88 -2.60
N ARG A 276 -24.49 -15.18 -2.43
CA ARG A 276 -25.34 -14.59 -1.38
C ARG A 276 -24.95 -15.06 0.00
N GLU A 277 -24.73 -16.37 0.14
CA GLU A 277 -24.27 -16.98 1.39
C GLU A 277 -22.94 -16.35 1.85
N TRP A 278 -21.92 -16.36 0.99
CA TRP A 278 -20.62 -15.77 1.32
C TRP A 278 -20.75 -14.29 1.68
N LEU A 279 -21.52 -13.51 0.91
CA LEU A 279 -21.70 -12.09 1.22
C LEU A 279 -22.39 -11.88 2.57
N GLY A 280 -23.37 -12.73 2.93
CA GLY A 280 -24.03 -12.71 4.25
C GLY A 280 -23.03 -12.96 5.37
N GLN A 281 -22.25 -14.03 5.27
CA GLN A 281 -21.22 -14.39 6.26
C GLN A 281 -20.12 -13.32 6.38
N ILE A 282 -19.67 -12.75 5.25
CA ILE A 282 -18.67 -11.67 5.23
C ILE A 282 -19.20 -10.41 5.92
N LYS A 283 -20.47 -10.02 5.68
CA LYS A 283 -21.10 -8.88 6.35
C LYS A 283 -21.20 -9.09 7.86
N ALA A 284 -21.59 -10.29 8.29
CA ALA A 284 -21.65 -10.66 9.70
C ALA A 284 -20.24 -10.57 10.34
N PHE A 285 -19.24 -11.17 9.69
CA PHE A 285 -17.85 -11.13 10.15
C PHE A 285 -17.32 -9.69 10.29
N LEU A 286 -17.54 -8.84 9.27
CA LEU A 286 -17.11 -7.44 9.29
C LEU A 286 -17.75 -6.70 10.47
N ARG A 287 -19.06 -6.87 10.70
CA ARG A 287 -19.79 -6.19 11.77
C ARG A 287 -19.36 -6.67 13.15
N GLU A 288 -19.30 -7.99 13.37
CA GLU A 288 -19.11 -8.60 14.69
C GLU A 288 -17.66 -8.64 15.14
N ARG A 289 -16.73 -8.86 14.19
CA ARG A 289 -15.31 -9.01 14.51
C ARG A 289 -14.48 -7.77 14.28
N LEU A 290 -14.86 -6.98 13.29
CA LEU A 290 -14.09 -5.80 12.87
C LEU A 290 -14.86 -4.49 13.07
N HIS A 291 -16.08 -4.51 13.57
CA HIS A 291 -16.94 -3.34 13.76
C HIS A 291 -17.03 -2.45 12.49
N LEU A 292 -17.04 -3.11 11.32
CA LEU A 292 -17.11 -2.46 10.01
C LEU A 292 -18.42 -2.76 9.31
N GLU A 293 -18.89 -1.79 8.53
CA GLU A 293 -20.08 -1.94 7.68
C GLU A 293 -19.71 -1.84 6.19
N THR A 294 -20.46 -2.55 5.36
CA THR A 294 -20.37 -2.40 3.90
C THR A 294 -21.23 -1.24 3.43
N ASN A 295 -20.83 -0.55 2.36
CA ASN A 295 -21.65 0.50 1.78
C ASN A 295 -22.59 -0.04 0.68
N GLN A 296 -23.47 0.84 0.15
CA GLN A 296 -24.45 0.51 -0.90
C GLN A 296 -23.81 0.11 -2.26
N LYS A 297 -22.50 0.29 -2.43
CA LYS A 297 -21.76 -0.14 -3.62
C LYS A 297 -21.41 -1.63 -3.58
N THR A 298 -21.58 -2.29 -2.45
CA THR A 298 -21.45 -3.73 -2.31
C THR A 298 -22.54 -4.42 -3.08
N LYS A 299 -22.16 -5.21 -4.10
CA LYS A 299 -23.10 -5.82 -5.07
C LYS A 299 -22.63 -7.20 -5.50
N ILE A 300 -23.60 -8.04 -5.85
CA ILE A 300 -23.42 -9.29 -6.59
C ILE A 300 -23.94 -9.08 -8.02
N PHE A 301 -23.22 -9.56 -9.01
CA PHE A 301 -23.60 -9.47 -10.41
C PHE A 301 -22.88 -10.52 -11.27
N LYS A 302 -23.49 -10.89 -12.39
CA LYS A 302 -22.95 -11.89 -13.33
C LYS A 302 -21.53 -11.54 -13.79
N LEU A 303 -20.63 -12.52 -13.80
CA LEU A 303 -19.23 -12.36 -14.22
C LEU A 303 -19.11 -11.74 -15.61
N ARG A 304 -19.99 -12.08 -16.56
CA ARG A 304 -20.01 -11.52 -17.93
C ARG A 304 -20.13 -10.01 -18.01
N GLN A 305 -20.71 -9.36 -17.00
CA GLN A 305 -20.83 -7.90 -16.93
C GLN A 305 -19.48 -7.21 -16.71
N GLY A 306 -18.49 -7.94 -16.16
CA GLY A 306 -17.19 -7.41 -15.75
C GLY A 306 -17.29 -6.52 -14.51
N VAL A 307 -16.18 -6.30 -13.84
CA VAL A 307 -16.10 -5.54 -12.58
C VAL A 307 -15.38 -4.20 -12.75
N ASN A 308 -15.89 -3.16 -12.09
CA ASN A 308 -15.20 -1.88 -11.95
C ASN A 308 -14.32 -1.93 -10.70
N ALA A 309 -13.02 -2.21 -10.85
CA ALA A 309 -12.06 -2.28 -9.75
C ALA A 309 -10.72 -1.64 -10.16
N TYR A 310 -9.97 -1.13 -9.19
CA TYR A 310 -8.57 -0.70 -9.32
C TYR A 310 -8.28 0.25 -10.49
N GLY A 311 -9.25 1.09 -10.86
CA GLY A 311 -9.12 2.06 -11.97
C GLY A 311 -9.60 1.56 -13.33
N PHE A 312 -9.97 0.28 -13.46
CA PHE A 312 -10.38 -0.35 -14.70
C PHE A 312 -11.80 -0.92 -14.65
N LYS A 313 -12.41 -1.11 -15.82
CA LYS A 313 -13.50 -2.04 -16.06
C LYS A 313 -12.86 -3.34 -16.55
N ILE A 314 -12.85 -4.36 -15.71
CA ILE A 314 -12.18 -5.64 -15.96
C ILE A 314 -13.20 -6.64 -16.45
N LYS A 315 -12.94 -7.26 -17.59
CA LYS A 315 -13.67 -8.42 -18.14
C LYS A 315 -12.71 -9.60 -18.29
N ALA A 316 -13.21 -10.80 -18.36
CA ALA A 316 -12.41 -12.00 -18.58
C ALA A 316 -11.51 -11.87 -19.84
N THR A 317 -12.01 -11.27 -20.92
CA THR A 317 -11.31 -11.12 -22.20
C THR A 317 -10.36 -9.93 -22.24
N HIS A 318 -10.72 -8.79 -21.64
CA HIS A 318 -9.97 -7.54 -21.77
C HIS A 318 -10.23 -6.58 -20.60
N MET A 319 -9.36 -5.57 -20.44
CA MET A 319 -9.55 -4.46 -19.52
C MET A 319 -9.75 -3.15 -20.27
N MET A 320 -10.62 -2.31 -19.75
CA MET A 320 -10.91 -0.97 -20.27
C MET A 320 -10.75 0.06 -19.16
N LEU A 321 -10.48 1.31 -19.52
CA LEU A 321 -10.57 2.42 -18.57
C LEU A 321 -12.02 2.67 -18.16
N ARG A 322 -12.24 3.05 -16.89
CA ARG A 322 -13.58 3.44 -16.39
C ARG A 322 -14.08 4.68 -17.14
N THR A 323 -15.38 4.77 -17.35
CA THR A 323 -16.02 5.90 -18.05
C THR A 323 -15.71 7.24 -17.37
N GLU A 324 -15.70 7.28 -16.06
CA GLU A 324 -15.34 8.47 -15.27
C GLU A 324 -13.89 8.92 -15.50
N SER A 325 -12.94 7.97 -15.55
CA SER A 325 -11.53 8.27 -15.87
C SER A 325 -11.35 8.85 -17.25
N LYS A 326 -12.09 8.32 -18.25
CA LYS A 326 -12.10 8.83 -19.64
C LYS A 326 -12.62 10.27 -19.69
N ARG A 327 -13.77 10.53 -19.04
CA ARG A 327 -14.40 11.87 -19.00
C ARG A 327 -13.52 12.88 -18.28
N ARG A 328 -12.90 12.49 -17.16
CA ARG A 328 -11.99 13.35 -16.40
C ARG A 328 -10.76 13.73 -17.22
N GLU A 329 -10.13 12.78 -17.88
CA GLU A 329 -8.96 13.06 -18.71
C GLU A 329 -9.31 14.00 -19.88
N LYS A 330 -10.41 13.74 -20.59
CA LYS A 330 -10.86 14.64 -21.67
C LYS A 330 -11.05 16.08 -21.20
N ARG A 331 -11.65 16.28 -20.00
CA ARG A 331 -11.82 17.61 -19.41
C ARG A 331 -10.49 18.23 -18.99
N ARG A 332 -9.59 17.42 -18.39
CA ARG A 332 -8.26 17.87 -17.95
C ARG A 332 -7.44 18.39 -19.12
N ILE A 333 -7.35 17.61 -20.19
CA ILE A 333 -6.58 18.00 -21.38
C ILE A 333 -7.14 19.25 -22.04
N LYS A 334 -8.47 19.39 -22.13
CA LYS A 334 -9.10 20.62 -22.64
C LYS A 334 -8.67 21.84 -21.83
N LYS A 335 -8.78 21.80 -20.50
CA LYS A 335 -8.33 22.90 -19.61
C LYS A 335 -6.83 23.19 -19.72
N MET A 336 -6.00 22.16 -19.87
CA MET A 336 -4.55 22.36 -20.01
C MET A 336 -4.20 22.96 -21.38
N ALA A 337 -4.92 22.63 -22.45
CA ALA A 337 -4.73 23.23 -23.76
C ALA A 337 -5.13 24.72 -23.76
N GLU A 338 -6.23 25.07 -23.08
CA GLU A 338 -6.64 26.47 -22.88
C GLU A 338 -5.57 27.26 -22.13
N LYS A 339 -5.07 26.72 -21.00
CA LYS A 339 -3.99 27.33 -20.21
C LYS A 339 -2.67 27.48 -20.99
N LEU A 340 -2.36 26.51 -21.85
CA LEU A 340 -1.19 26.60 -22.73
C LEU A 340 -1.36 27.73 -23.76
N LYS A 341 -2.54 27.86 -24.35
CA LYS A 341 -2.88 28.92 -25.32
C LYS A 341 -2.75 30.31 -24.64
N ASN A 342 -3.17 30.42 -23.39
CA ASN A 342 -3.09 31.68 -22.60
C ASN A 342 -1.67 31.93 -22.04
N GLY A 343 -0.68 31.09 -22.28
CA GLY A 343 0.67 31.26 -21.73
C GLY A 343 0.83 30.92 -20.24
N GLU A 344 -0.25 30.44 -19.57
CA GLU A 344 -0.26 30.13 -18.13
C GLU A 344 0.61 28.92 -17.77
N ILE A 345 0.79 27.99 -18.70
CA ILE A 345 1.60 26.78 -18.50
C ILE A 345 2.49 26.50 -19.71
N LYS A 346 3.64 25.87 -19.46
CA LYS A 346 4.59 25.46 -20.52
C LYS A 346 4.12 24.16 -21.20
N LYS A 347 4.43 24.00 -22.50
CA LYS A 347 4.15 22.78 -23.28
C LYS A 347 4.65 21.50 -22.59
N ALA A 348 5.82 21.56 -21.94
CA ALA A 348 6.38 20.44 -21.19
C ALA A 348 5.45 19.91 -20.09
N ALA A 349 4.72 20.78 -19.38
CA ALA A 349 3.78 20.39 -18.35
C ALA A 349 2.59 19.58 -18.93
N VAL A 350 2.09 19.99 -20.12
CA VAL A 350 1.03 19.25 -20.81
C VAL A 350 1.55 17.88 -21.27
N VAL A 351 2.71 17.82 -21.89
CA VAL A 351 3.33 16.56 -22.34
C VAL A 351 3.56 15.60 -21.15
N GLN A 352 4.08 16.11 -20.03
CA GLN A 352 4.25 15.30 -18.81
C GLN A 352 2.93 14.73 -18.30
N ALA A 353 1.85 15.53 -18.27
CA ALA A 353 0.53 15.11 -17.84
C ALA A 353 -0.06 14.03 -18.75
N VAL A 354 0.09 14.20 -20.07
CA VAL A 354 -0.34 13.21 -21.07
C VAL A 354 0.44 11.91 -20.94
N ASN A 355 1.76 11.98 -20.84
CA ASN A 355 2.62 10.79 -20.69
C ASN A 355 2.28 10.00 -19.41
N SER A 356 2.00 10.69 -18.29
CA SER A 356 1.54 10.07 -17.06
C SER A 356 0.23 9.29 -17.27
N TRP A 357 -0.76 9.88 -17.95
CA TRP A 357 -2.01 9.21 -18.25
C TRP A 357 -1.84 8.04 -19.23
N LEU A 358 -1.04 8.22 -20.29
CA LEU A 358 -0.74 7.16 -21.25
C LEU A 358 -0.03 5.98 -20.56
N GLY A 359 0.88 6.26 -19.60
CA GLY A 359 1.54 5.25 -18.77
C GLY A 359 0.55 4.39 -17.97
N PHE A 360 -0.57 4.96 -17.52
CA PHE A 360 -1.66 4.22 -16.89
C PHE A 360 -2.58 3.54 -17.93
N ALA A 361 -2.96 4.27 -19.00
CA ALA A 361 -3.87 3.80 -20.02
C ALA A 361 -3.33 2.61 -20.84
N ARG A 362 -2.00 2.46 -20.93
CA ARG A 362 -1.33 1.33 -21.63
C ARG A 362 -1.70 -0.05 -21.09
N TRP A 363 -2.16 -0.13 -19.84
CA TRP A 363 -2.59 -1.38 -19.21
C TRP A 363 -4.02 -1.81 -19.59
N ALA A 364 -4.72 -0.99 -20.37
CA ALA A 364 -6.07 -1.25 -20.86
C ALA A 364 -6.12 -1.22 -22.39
N CYS A 365 -7.23 -1.69 -22.97
CA CYS A 365 -7.50 -1.53 -24.41
C CYS A 365 -7.90 -0.08 -24.72
N ALA A 366 -6.93 0.85 -24.65
CA ALA A 366 -7.18 2.29 -24.71
C ALA A 366 -6.56 3.02 -25.91
N TYR A 367 -5.94 2.30 -26.86
CA TYR A 367 -5.26 2.93 -28.01
C TYR A 367 -6.17 3.84 -28.85
N ASN A 368 -7.29 3.29 -29.32
CA ASN A 368 -8.24 4.06 -30.12
C ASN A 368 -8.88 5.21 -29.32
N LEU A 369 -9.07 5.00 -28.02
CA LEU A 369 -9.54 6.03 -27.11
C LEU A 369 -8.50 7.17 -26.97
N ALA A 370 -7.23 6.82 -26.81
CA ALA A 370 -6.14 7.81 -26.71
C ALA A 370 -6.05 8.62 -28.02
N LYS A 371 -6.06 7.97 -29.18
CA LYS A 371 -6.12 8.67 -30.48
C LYS A 371 -7.29 9.66 -30.53
N LYS A 372 -8.49 9.22 -30.14
CA LYS A 372 -9.70 10.07 -30.16
C LYS A 372 -9.61 11.26 -29.20
N ILE A 373 -9.04 11.06 -28.00
CA ILE A 373 -8.91 12.14 -27.01
C ILE A 373 -7.91 13.17 -27.45
N PHE A 374 -6.77 12.75 -28.02
CA PHE A 374 -5.66 13.63 -28.36
C PHE A 374 -5.66 14.13 -29.80
N ALA A 375 -6.51 13.62 -30.68
CA ALA A 375 -6.62 14.08 -32.07
C ALA A 375 -6.73 15.61 -32.26
N PRO A 376 -7.45 16.37 -31.41
CA PRO A 376 -7.53 17.82 -31.54
C PRO A 376 -6.22 18.55 -31.21
N TYR A 377 -5.22 17.87 -30.60
CA TYR A 377 -4.01 18.47 -30.06
C TYR A 377 -2.78 17.97 -30.82
N ARG A 378 -2.49 18.60 -31.99
CA ARG A 378 -1.42 18.18 -32.92
C ARG A 378 -0.02 18.09 -32.32
N PHE A 379 0.24 18.78 -31.20
CA PHE A 379 1.51 18.74 -30.50
C PHE A 379 1.70 17.52 -29.59
N ILE A 380 0.64 16.68 -29.43
CA ILE A 380 0.69 15.45 -28.62
C ILE A 380 0.85 14.27 -29.58
N LYS A 381 2.04 13.65 -29.55
CA LYS A 381 2.28 12.39 -30.27
C LYS A 381 1.87 11.22 -29.37
N VAL A 382 0.96 10.35 -29.85
CA VAL A 382 0.50 9.14 -29.17
C VAL A 382 1.32 7.92 -29.59
N GLU A 383 2.24 8.11 -30.52
CA GLU A 383 3.10 7.08 -31.07
C GLU A 383 4.05 6.51 -30.01
N GLY A 384 4.21 5.18 -30.00
CA GLY A 384 5.07 4.48 -29.03
C GLY A 384 4.39 4.03 -27.74
N VAL A 385 3.14 4.44 -27.48
CA VAL A 385 2.34 3.89 -26.38
C VAL A 385 1.63 2.63 -26.90
N LEU A 386 2.33 1.49 -26.84
CA LEU A 386 1.72 0.20 -27.18
C LEU A 386 0.64 -0.12 -26.14
N PRO A 387 -0.64 -0.23 -26.53
CA PRO A 387 -1.68 -0.69 -25.63
C PRO A 387 -1.39 -2.15 -25.23
N TYR A 388 -1.77 -2.51 -24.01
CA TYR A 388 -1.61 -3.91 -23.51
C TYR A 388 -2.14 -4.96 -24.49
N GLY A 389 -3.20 -4.66 -25.26
CA GLY A 389 -3.73 -5.53 -26.31
C GLY A 389 -2.75 -5.83 -27.45
N ALA A 390 -1.84 -4.92 -27.82
CA ALA A 390 -0.80 -5.18 -28.80
C ALA A 390 0.35 -6.00 -28.19
N ILE A 391 0.71 -5.74 -26.93
CA ILE A 391 1.67 -6.53 -26.16
C ILE A 391 1.15 -7.97 -25.98
N SER A 392 -0.17 -8.17 -25.80
CA SER A 392 -0.74 -9.50 -25.59
C SER A 392 -0.71 -10.38 -26.83
N ARG A 393 -0.60 -9.84 -28.04
CA ARG A 393 -0.44 -10.60 -29.30
C ARG A 393 1.00 -11.00 -29.57
N ASN A 394 1.97 -10.32 -28.96
CA ASN A 394 3.39 -10.62 -29.11
C ASN A 394 3.87 -11.50 -27.94
N ARG A 395 4.21 -12.79 -28.24
CA ARG A 395 4.68 -13.77 -27.24
C ARG A 395 5.91 -13.27 -26.45
N GLN A 396 6.83 -12.56 -27.10
CA GLN A 396 8.06 -12.06 -26.50
C GLN A 396 7.78 -10.88 -25.54
N ALA A 397 6.88 -9.97 -25.92
CA ALA A 397 6.44 -8.89 -25.06
C ALA A 397 5.62 -9.40 -23.86
N ARG A 398 4.89 -10.51 -23.99
CA ARG A 398 4.25 -11.22 -22.87
C ARG A 398 5.27 -11.77 -21.88
N ARG A 399 6.33 -12.41 -22.35
CA ARG A 399 7.42 -12.95 -21.48
C ARG A 399 8.09 -11.84 -20.69
N VAL A 400 8.50 -10.76 -21.33
CA VAL A 400 9.11 -9.59 -20.66
C VAL A 400 8.16 -8.95 -19.65
N LEU A 401 6.87 -8.86 -19.96
CA LEU A 401 5.87 -8.32 -19.03
C LEU A 401 5.61 -9.27 -17.86
N GLN A 402 5.55 -10.56 -18.08
CA GLN A 402 5.45 -11.58 -17.03
C GLN A 402 6.67 -11.60 -16.12
N GLN A 403 7.87 -11.51 -16.65
CA GLN A 403 9.10 -11.40 -15.86
C GLN A 403 9.14 -10.12 -15.01
N ARG A 404 8.70 -8.98 -15.56
CA ARG A 404 8.61 -7.72 -14.80
C ARG A 404 7.50 -7.70 -13.76
N LEU A 405 6.37 -8.38 -14.01
CA LEU A 405 5.24 -8.43 -13.08
C LEU A 405 5.36 -9.55 -12.04
N TYR A 406 6.11 -10.61 -12.34
CA TYR A 406 6.27 -11.80 -11.49
C TYR A 406 7.74 -12.25 -11.46
N PRO A 407 8.67 -11.46 -10.90
CA PRO A 407 10.09 -11.79 -10.89
C PRO A 407 10.38 -13.14 -10.20
N GLN A 408 9.61 -13.51 -9.18
CA GLN A 408 9.81 -14.78 -8.44
C GLN A 408 9.43 -16.06 -9.21
N LYS A 409 8.74 -15.95 -10.37
CA LYS A 409 8.48 -17.11 -11.24
C LYS A 409 9.56 -17.33 -12.30
N ALA A 410 10.38 -16.32 -12.58
CA ALA A 410 11.48 -16.44 -13.52
C ALA A 410 12.63 -17.32 -12.94
N ASP A 411 12.90 -17.20 -11.63
CA ASP A 411 13.97 -17.94 -10.96
C ASP A 411 13.66 -19.43 -10.79
N LYS A 412 12.38 -19.81 -10.75
CA LYS A 412 11.98 -21.25 -10.70
C LYS A 412 11.94 -21.94 -12.06
N ALA A 413 11.89 -21.19 -13.15
CA ALA A 413 11.91 -21.74 -14.51
C ALA A 413 13.33 -21.87 -15.09
N LEU A 414 14.34 -21.28 -14.42
CA LEU A 414 15.77 -21.45 -14.75
C LEU A 414 16.43 -22.53 -13.87
N ALA A 415 15.74 -23.03 -12.85
CA ALA A 415 16.21 -24.08 -11.95
C ALA A 415 15.52 -25.45 -12.17
N ALA A 416 14.67 -25.57 -13.19
CA ALA A 416 14.08 -26.80 -13.72
C ALA A 416 14.46 -26.98 -15.20
#